data_ce0363ec8496390336a32e2c51b559f5
#
_entry.id   ce0363ec8496390336a32e2c51b559f5
#
_cell.length_a   1.000
_cell.length_b   1.000
_cell.length_c   1.000
_cell.angle_alpha   90.00
_cell.angle_beta   90.00
_cell.angle_gamma   90.00
#
_symmetry.space_group_name_H-M   'P 1'
#
loop_
_entity.id
_entity.type
_entity.pdbx_description
1 polymer ?
#
loop_
_entity_poly.entity_id
_entity_poly.type
_entity_poly.pdbx_seq_one_letter_code
_entity_poly.pdbx_strand_id
1 'polypeptide(L)'
;TKDFNTGDNHGCGYFQVTEKNGFRCSTAVGYLNPVKKRSNLKIITKAHVKKINFENKVAKEVEYWIENKLFTVSADKEIILSSGSIGSPQILQVSGIGNPNKLKGLGIEMIHELNGVGENLQDHLMFRPIYKIQNIKSLNKKINSLFGNLLIGLEYIFNRSGPMTMGASQ
;
A
#
# COMPACT_ATOMS: atom_id res chain seq x y z
N THR A 1 -25.92 -4.43 -1.13
CA THR A 1 -25.49 -3.48 -0.10
C THR A 1 -25.00 -2.18 -0.72
N LYS A 2 -25.10 -1.10 0.00
CA LYS A 2 -24.58 0.21 -0.43
C LYS A 2 -23.11 0.41 -0.02
N ASP A 3 -22.67 -0.28 1.01
CA ASP A 3 -21.32 -0.18 1.55
C ASP A 3 -20.91 -1.51 2.18
N PHE A 4 -19.81 -2.09 1.69
CA PHE A 4 -19.24 -3.34 2.22
C PHE A 4 -18.43 -3.14 3.51
N ASN A 5 -18.22 -1.91 3.97
CA ASN A 5 -17.45 -1.61 5.18
C ASN A 5 -18.33 -1.43 6.44
N THR A 6 -19.62 -1.73 6.36
CA THR A 6 -20.58 -1.57 7.47
C THR A 6 -20.72 -2.80 8.36
N GLY A 7 -20.01 -3.90 8.04
CA GLY A 7 -20.13 -5.18 8.76
C GLY A 7 -21.24 -6.09 8.21
N ASP A 8 -22.18 -5.59 7.40
CA ASP A 8 -23.16 -6.39 6.65
C ASP A 8 -22.73 -6.51 5.18
N ASN A 9 -22.11 -7.65 4.85
CA ASN A 9 -21.58 -7.91 3.52
C ASN A 9 -22.50 -8.79 2.66
N HIS A 10 -23.77 -8.97 3.07
CA HIS A 10 -24.73 -9.69 2.26
C HIS A 10 -25.23 -8.88 1.07
N GLY A 11 -25.20 -9.48 -0.11
CA GLY A 11 -25.73 -8.89 -1.34
C GLY A 11 -24.66 -8.55 -2.37
N CYS A 12 -25.03 -7.66 -3.29
CA CYS A 12 -24.13 -7.13 -4.30
C CYS A 12 -24.14 -5.61 -4.26
N GLY A 13 -23.06 -5.01 -4.73
CA GLY A 13 -22.92 -3.55 -4.79
C GLY A 13 -21.65 -3.16 -5.54
N TYR A 14 -21.46 -1.86 -5.72
CA TYR A 14 -20.23 -1.33 -6.27
C TYR A 14 -19.17 -1.18 -5.18
N PHE A 15 -17.95 -1.58 -5.50
CA PHE A 15 -16.82 -1.31 -4.62
C PHE A 15 -16.53 0.19 -4.56
N GLN A 16 -16.22 0.66 -3.37
CA GLN A 16 -15.68 1.99 -3.16
C GLN A 16 -14.24 2.04 -3.67
N VAL A 17 -13.94 2.98 -4.56
CA VAL A 17 -12.62 3.12 -5.16
C VAL A 17 -11.95 4.41 -4.73
N THR A 18 -10.62 4.36 -4.56
CA THR A 18 -9.83 5.54 -4.22
C THR A 18 -9.52 6.33 -5.50
N GLU A 19 -10.48 7.13 -5.92
CA GLU A 19 -10.38 7.97 -7.10
C GLU A 19 -10.79 9.42 -6.79
N LYS A 20 -10.35 10.35 -7.63
CA LYS A 20 -10.77 11.76 -7.62
C LYS A 20 -10.77 12.29 -9.05
N ASN A 21 -11.93 12.78 -9.52
CA ASN A 21 -12.12 13.34 -10.86
C ASN A 21 -11.71 12.35 -11.98
N GLY A 22 -12.05 11.07 -11.85
CA GLY A 22 -11.72 10.03 -12.83
C GLY A 22 -10.25 9.58 -12.83
N PHE A 23 -9.44 9.99 -11.84
CA PHE A 23 -8.05 9.57 -11.70
C PHE A 23 -7.83 8.84 -10.38
N ARG A 24 -6.89 7.91 -10.38
CA ARG A 24 -6.46 7.25 -9.15
C ARG A 24 -5.95 8.28 -8.14
N CYS A 25 -6.57 8.35 -6.97
CA CYS A 25 -6.16 9.19 -5.86
C CYS A 25 -5.30 8.38 -4.88
N SER A 26 -4.02 8.18 -5.21
CA SER A 26 -3.09 7.53 -4.29
C SER A 26 -2.85 8.38 -3.04
N THR A 27 -2.27 7.78 -1.99
CA THR A 27 -1.86 8.50 -0.77
C THR A 27 -0.93 9.68 -1.07
N ALA A 28 -0.06 9.53 -2.07
CA ALA A 28 0.78 10.64 -2.53
C ALA A 28 -0.04 11.79 -3.11
N VAL A 29 -1.08 11.49 -3.91
CA VAL A 29 -1.96 12.51 -4.49
C VAL A 29 -2.86 13.14 -3.43
N GLY A 30 -3.46 12.32 -2.56
CA GLY A 30 -4.42 12.78 -1.56
C GLY A 30 -3.80 13.52 -0.39
N TYR A 31 -2.63 13.06 0.09
CA TYR A 31 -2.05 13.55 1.34
C TYR A 31 -0.68 14.22 1.17
N LEU A 32 0.21 13.66 0.36
CA LEU A 32 1.59 14.17 0.27
C LEU A 32 1.69 15.41 -0.61
N ASN A 33 1.12 15.39 -1.81
CA ASN A 33 1.22 16.52 -2.76
C ASN A 33 0.71 17.84 -2.19
N PRO A 34 -0.40 17.91 -1.42
CA PRO A 34 -0.85 19.15 -0.82
C PRO A 34 0.13 19.76 0.19
N VAL A 35 0.96 18.94 0.83
CA VAL A 35 1.83 19.36 1.94
C VAL A 35 3.32 19.32 1.64
N LYS A 36 3.73 18.79 0.49
CA LYS A 36 5.15 18.57 0.14
C LYS A 36 6.04 19.82 0.14
N LYS A 37 5.43 21.01 0.10
CA LYS A 37 6.14 22.29 0.12
C LYS A 37 6.28 22.89 1.52
N ARG A 38 5.77 22.20 2.57
CA ARG A 38 5.90 22.68 3.95
C ARG A 38 7.37 22.65 4.39
N SER A 39 7.85 23.69 5.05
CA SER A 39 9.24 23.81 5.52
C SER A 39 9.60 22.76 6.59
N ASN A 40 8.61 22.28 7.33
CA ASN A 40 8.79 21.25 8.36
C ASN A 40 8.67 19.81 7.81
N LEU A 41 8.56 19.61 6.50
CA LEU A 41 8.49 18.29 5.86
C LEU A 41 9.70 18.07 4.96
N LYS A 42 10.50 17.06 5.27
CA LYS A 42 11.59 16.59 4.41
C LYS A 42 11.23 15.22 3.85
N ILE A 43 11.25 15.09 2.53
CA ILE A 43 10.98 13.83 1.81
C ILE A 43 12.29 13.34 1.20
N ILE A 44 12.70 12.13 1.55
CA ILE A 44 13.88 11.49 0.99
C ILE A 44 13.40 10.28 0.18
N THR A 45 13.62 10.31 -1.12
CA THR A 45 13.27 9.22 -2.04
C THR A 45 14.49 8.40 -2.42
N LYS A 46 14.27 7.21 -3.01
CA LYS A 46 15.34 6.26 -3.36
C LYS A 46 16.24 5.89 -2.18
N ALA A 47 15.70 5.99 -0.97
CA ALA A 47 16.36 5.62 0.26
C ALA A 47 15.94 4.21 0.65
N HIS A 48 16.92 3.32 0.82
CA HIS A 48 16.70 1.96 1.30
C HIS A 48 17.04 1.89 2.78
N VAL A 49 16.05 1.69 3.63
CA VAL A 49 16.25 1.57 5.08
C VAL A 49 17.05 0.31 5.36
N LYS A 50 18.15 0.47 6.09
CA LYS A 50 19.04 -0.63 6.52
C LYS A 50 18.56 -1.20 7.84
N LYS A 51 18.40 -0.35 8.86
CA LYS A 51 17.95 -0.72 10.21
C LYS A 51 17.56 0.51 11.02
N ILE A 52 16.91 0.25 12.16
CA ILE A 52 16.67 1.22 13.23
C ILE A 52 17.70 0.96 14.34
N ASN A 53 18.33 2.02 14.83
CA ASN A 53 19.23 1.96 15.97
C ASN A 53 18.47 2.29 17.25
N PHE A 54 18.79 1.54 18.32
CA PHE A 54 18.15 1.67 19.62
C PHE A 54 19.20 2.03 20.69
N GLU A 55 18.79 2.88 21.62
CA GLU A 55 19.50 3.16 22.87
C GLU A 55 18.56 2.84 24.04
N ASN A 56 18.98 1.96 24.92
CA ASN A 56 18.15 1.51 26.06
C ASN A 56 16.73 1.08 25.65
N LYS A 57 16.62 0.35 24.52
CA LYS A 57 15.35 -0.09 23.90
C LYS A 57 14.45 1.03 23.37
N VAL A 58 14.95 2.24 23.26
CA VAL A 58 14.26 3.37 22.63
C VAL A 58 14.82 3.56 21.22
N ALA A 59 13.95 3.58 20.23
CA ALA A 59 14.33 3.86 18.83
C ALA A 59 14.80 5.31 18.70
N LYS A 60 16.03 5.51 18.25
CA LYS A 60 16.71 6.81 18.17
C LYS A 60 17.01 7.25 16.76
N GLU A 61 17.44 6.32 15.92
CA GLU A 61 17.98 6.66 14.61
C GLU A 61 17.53 5.65 13.56
N VAL A 62 17.54 6.08 12.30
CA VAL A 62 17.33 5.23 11.13
C VAL A 62 18.57 5.31 10.25
N GLU A 63 19.18 4.16 9.98
CA GLU A 63 20.23 4.01 8.96
C GLU A 63 19.58 3.66 7.61
N TYR A 64 20.00 4.34 6.55
CA TYR A 64 19.50 4.10 5.19
C TYR A 64 20.56 4.33 4.13
N TRP A 65 20.41 3.66 2.99
CA TRP A 65 21.29 3.78 1.83
C TRP A 65 20.67 4.67 0.76
N ILE A 66 21.49 5.52 0.15
CA ILE A 66 21.22 6.17 -1.13
C ILE A 66 22.44 5.94 -2.00
N GLU A 67 22.27 5.31 -3.16
CA GLU A 67 23.36 5.07 -4.14
C GLU A 67 24.64 4.50 -3.49
N ASN A 68 24.50 3.47 -2.66
CA ASN A 68 25.59 2.81 -1.92
C ASN A 68 26.29 3.66 -0.85
N LYS A 69 25.79 4.85 -0.54
CA LYS A 69 26.26 5.65 0.60
C LYS A 69 25.32 5.46 1.80
N LEU A 70 25.92 5.25 2.96
CA LEU A 70 25.17 5.11 4.21
C LEU A 70 24.92 6.48 4.83
N PHE A 71 23.69 6.69 5.26
CA PHE A 71 23.23 7.89 5.96
C PHE A 71 22.53 7.48 7.24
N THR A 72 22.51 8.39 8.20
CA THR A 72 21.78 8.24 9.46
C THR A 72 20.94 9.49 9.70
N VAL A 73 19.74 9.29 10.24
CA VAL A 73 18.88 10.37 10.69
C VAL A 73 18.34 10.04 12.08
N SER A 74 18.42 11.00 12.99
CA SER A 74 17.93 10.86 14.37
C SER A 74 16.49 11.38 14.47
N ALA A 75 15.75 10.84 15.42
CA ALA A 75 14.39 11.25 15.75
C ALA A 75 14.32 11.70 17.23
N ASP A 76 13.83 12.92 17.44
CA ASP A 76 13.68 13.48 18.80
C ASP A 76 12.44 12.93 19.53
N LYS A 77 11.40 12.54 18.79
CA LYS A 77 10.14 12.07 19.37
C LYS A 77 9.88 10.60 19.11
N GLU A 78 9.70 10.23 17.85
CA GLU A 78 9.32 8.86 17.48
C GLU A 78 9.75 8.49 16.05
N ILE A 79 9.85 7.20 15.78
CA ILE A 79 10.05 6.63 14.46
C ILE A 79 8.81 5.85 14.09
N ILE A 80 8.14 6.24 13.00
CA ILE A 80 6.94 5.59 12.48
C ILE A 80 7.32 4.63 11.37
N LEU A 81 7.08 3.34 11.57
CA LEU A 81 7.37 2.29 10.61
C LEU A 81 6.12 1.95 9.78
N SER A 82 6.15 2.29 8.48
CA SER A 82 5.03 2.10 7.55
C SER A 82 5.48 1.46 6.24
N SER A 83 6.35 0.43 6.31
CA SER A 83 6.95 -0.23 5.14
C SER A 83 6.13 -1.39 4.60
N GLY A 84 4.90 -1.54 5.02
CA GLY A 84 3.97 -2.61 4.61
C GLY A 84 4.18 -3.92 5.38
N SER A 85 3.35 -4.91 5.06
CA SER A 85 3.25 -6.19 5.78
C SER A 85 4.53 -7.04 5.71
N ILE A 86 5.35 -6.84 4.69
CA ILE A 86 6.62 -7.55 4.51
C ILE A 86 7.79 -6.67 4.96
N GLY A 87 7.84 -5.41 4.53
CA GLY A 87 8.98 -4.53 4.82
C GLY A 87 9.09 -4.14 6.29
N SER A 88 7.97 -3.89 6.97
CA SER A 88 8.00 -3.50 8.38
C SER A 88 8.54 -4.60 9.30
N PRO A 89 8.07 -5.88 9.21
CA PRO A 89 8.68 -6.96 9.98
C PRO A 89 10.15 -7.20 9.62
N GLN A 90 10.53 -7.08 8.35
CA GLN A 90 11.92 -7.21 7.95
C GLN A 90 12.80 -6.17 8.62
N ILE A 91 12.39 -4.89 8.60
CA ILE A 91 13.15 -3.81 9.25
C ILE A 91 13.27 -4.05 10.76
N LEU A 92 12.20 -4.51 11.42
CA LEU A 92 12.25 -4.86 12.84
C LEU A 92 13.26 -5.98 13.11
N GLN A 93 13.21 -7.07 12.33
CA GLN A 93 14.12 -8.20 12.51
C GLN A 93 15.58 -7.82 12.29
N VAL A 94 15.91 -7.11 11.21
CA VAL A 94 17.30 -6.66 10.98
C VAL A 94 17.77 -5.62 11.99
N SER A 95 16.84 -5.02 12.74
CA SER A 95 17.11 -4.10 13.84
C SER A 95 17.17 -4.78 15.21
N GLY A 96 17.09 -6.12 15.27
CA GLY A 96 17.22 -6.88 16.52
C GLY A 96 15.91 -7.10 17.27
N ILE A 97 14.74 -6.90 16.63
CA ILE A 97 13.44 -7.14 17.24
C ILE A 97 12.76 -8.33 16.55
N GLY A 98 12.51 -9.39 17.28
CA GLY A 98 11.91 -10.60 16.70
C GLY A 98 12.09 -11.84 17.56
N ASN A 99 11.95 -13.00 16.91
CA ASN A 99 12.19 -14.29 17.56
C ASN A 99 13.68 -14.52 17.83
N PRO A 100 14.10 -14.81 19.09
CA PRO A 100 15.50 -14.95 19.49
C PRO A 100 16.27 -15.99 18.66
N ASN A 101 15.66 -17.14 18.40
CA ASN A 101 16.32 -18.23 17.67
C ASN A 101 16.55 -17.86 16.20
N LYS A 102 15.60 -17.18 15.58
CA LYS A 102 15.75 -16.67 14.20
C LYS A 102 16.85 -15.62 14.12
N LEU A 103 16.84 -14.64 15.02
CA LEU A 103 17.83 -13.56 15.04
C LEU A 103 19.22 -14.12 15.27
N LYS A 104 19.38 -15.03 16.24
CA LYS A 104 20.65 -15.71 16.52
C LYS A 104 21.16 -16.50 15.32
N GLY A 105 20.27 -17.24 14.64
CA GLY A 105 20.62 -18.00 13.43
C GLY A 105 21.09 -17.12 12.26
N LEU A 106 20.70 -15.85 12.24
CA LEU A 106 21.11 -14.86 11.25
C LEU A 106 22.31 -13.99 11.70
N GLY A 107 22.85 -14.24 12.89
CA GLY A 107 23.94 -13.42 13.46
C GLY A 107 23.51 -12.01 13.84
N ILE A 108 22.22 -11.79 14.08
CA ILE A 108 21.67 -10.48 14.46
C ILE A 108 21.59 -10.40 15.99
N GLU A 109 22.18 -9.37 16.56
CA GLU A 109 22.10 -9.09 17.99
C GLU A 109 20.66 -8.77 18.39
N MET A 110 20.14 -9.46 19.41
CA MET A 110 18.78 -9.25 19.89
C MET A 110 18.70 -8.03 20.81
N ILE A 111 17.87 -7.07 20.45
CA ILE A 111 17.50 -5.90 21.26
C ILE A 111 16.27 -6.19 22.11
N HIS A 112 15.25 -6.82 21.49
CA HIS A 112 14.01 -7.13 22.16
C HIS A 112 13.35 -8.37 21.56
N GLU A 113 12.94 -9.30 22.44
CA GLU A 113 12.18 -10.46 22.04
C GLU A 113 10.74 -10.07 21.71
N LEU A 114 10.31 -10.38 20.48
CA LEU A 114 8.93 -10.21 20.02
C LEU A 114 8.60 -11.29 19.00
N ASN A 115 8.14 -12.44 19.50
CA ASN A 115 7.98 -13.66 18.70
C ASN A 115 7.00 -13.53 17.53
N GLY A 116 6.03 -12.62 17.58
CA GLY A 116 5.05 -12.39 16.52
C GLY A 116 5.59 -11.62 15.30
N VAL A 117 6.79 -11.05 15.37
CA VAL A 117 7.34 -10.28 14.25
C VAL A 117 7.70 -11.20 13.08
N GLY A 118 7.04 -10.96 11.94
CA GLY A 118 7.23 -11.76 10.73
C GLY A 118 6.48 -13.09 10.73
N GLU A 119 5.57 -13.29 11.66
CA GLU A 119 4.68 -14.45 11.72
C GLU A 119 3.26 -14.07 11.27
N ASN A 120 2.44 -15.11 10.99
CA ASN A 120 1.02 -14.97 10.68
C ASN A 120 0.70 -14.02 9.51
N LEU A 121 1.55 -14.01 8.49
CA LEU A 121 1.23 -13.26 7.27
C LEU A 121 -0.07 -13.82 6.66
N GLN A 122 -1.05 -12.94 6.46
CA GLN A 122 -2.35 -13.27 5.91
C GLN A 122 -2.66 -12.36 4.72
N ASP A 123 -3.39 -12.92 3.76
CA ASP A 123 -3.94 -12.17 2.65
C ASP A 123 -5.43 -12.53 2.48
N HIS A 124 -6.17 -11.73 1.72
CA HIS A 124 -7.58 -11.95 1.48
C HIS A 124 -7.82 -13.23 0.70
N LEU A 125 -8.65 -14.14 1.22
CA LEU A 125 -9.20 -15.24 0.44
C LEU A 125 -10.18 -14.63 -0.58
N MET A 126 -9.86 -14.73 -1.86
CA MET A 126 -10.69 -14.20 -2.93
C MET A 126 -11.15 -15.33 -3.86
N PHE A 127 -12.45 -15.43 -4.04
CA PHE A 127 -13.05 -16.29 -5.05
C PHE A 127 -13.67 -15.43 -6.15
N ARG A 128 -13.33 -15.70 -7.41
CA ARG A 128 -13.83 -14.98 -8.58
C ARG A 128 -14.77 -15.87 -9.39
N PRO A 129 -16.09 -15.90 -9.11
CA PRO A 129 -17.05 -16.62 -9.92
C PRO A 129 -17.19 -15.94 -11.28
N ILE A 130 -17.16 -16.74 -12.33
CA ILE A 130 -17.35 -16.27 -13.71
C ILE A 130 -18.69 -16.80 -14.23
N TYR A 131 -19.59 -15.93 -14.59
CA TYR A 131 -20.91 -16.28 -15.11
C TYR A 131 -21.06 -15.87 -16.57
N LYS A 132 -21.63 -16.76 -17.38
CA LYS A 132 -22.11 -16.42 -18.72
C LYS A 132 -23.50 -15.79 -18.60
N ILE A 133 -23.61 -14.53 -18.93
CA ILE A 133 -24.90 -13.80 -18.90
C ILE A 133 -25.53 -13.77 -20.28
N GLN A 134 -26.88 -13.86 -20.34
CA GLN A 134 -27.68 -13.79 -21.55
C GLN A 134 -28.66 -12.60 -21.48
N ASN A 135 -29.01 -12.06 -22.62
CA ASN A 135 -30.01 -10.96 -22.77
C ASN A 135 -29.64 -9.64 -22.04
N ILE A 136 -28.40 -9.48 -21.61
CA ILE A 136 -27.88 -8.27 -20.98
C ILE A 136 -26.66 -7.77 -21.77
N LYS A 137 -26.55 -6.47 -21.95
CA LYS A 137 -25.34 -5.85 -22.54
C LYS A 137 -24.23 -5.84 -21.49
N SER A 138 -23.24 -6.70 -21.65
CA SER A 138 -22.05 -6.70 -20.79
C SER A 138 -21.02 -5.66 -21.26
N LEU A 139 -20.17 -5.23 -20.33
CA LEU A 139 -19.04 -4.36 -20.65
C LEU A 139 -18.12 -4.99 -21.73
N ASN A 140 -17.93 -6.31 -21.70
CA ASN A 140 -17.13 -7.04 -22.69
C ASN A 140 -17.63 -6.83 -24.12
N LYS A 141 -18.96 -6.78 -24.36
CA LYS A 141 -19.50 -6.49 -25.68
C LYS A 141 -19.18 -5.06 -26.14
N LYS A 142 -19.14 -4.11 -25.20
CA LYS A 142 -18.81 -2.70 -25.49
C LYS A 142 -17.32 -2.54 -25.78
N ILE A 143 -16.45 -3.17 -24.98
CA ILE A 143 -14.99 -3.12 -25.13
C ILE A 143 -14.49 -3.84 -26.41
N ASN A 144 -15.14 -4.92 -26.80
CA ASN A 144 -14.78 -5.68 -28.01
C ASN A 144 -15.26 -5.04 -29.32
N SER A 145 -15.81 -3.83 -29.27
CA SER A 145 -16.25 -3.06 -30.43
C SER A 145 -15.40 -1.80 -30.57
N LEU A 146 -14.89 -1.52 -31.78
CA LEU A 146 -14.15 -0.28 -32.06
C LEU A 146 -14.97 0.97 -31.73
N PHE A 147 -16.26 0.98 -32.11
CA PHE A 147 -17.16 2.07 -31.79
C PHE A 147 -17.45 2.18 -30.29
N GLY A 148 -17.57 1.04 -29.60
CA GLY A 148 -17.71 1.00 -28.15
C GLY A 148 -16.50 1.58 -27.42
N ASN A 149 -15.29 1.26 -27.86
CA ASN A 149 -14.05 1.82 -27.30
C ASN A 149 -13.95 3.33 -27.53
N LEU A 150 -14.32 3.80 -28.72
CA LEU A 150 -14.36 5.24 -28.99
C LEU A 150 -15.33 5.97 -28.05
N LEU A 151 -16.53 5.44 -27.86
CA LEU A 151 -17.52 6.04 -26.94
C LEU A 151 -17.03 6.04 -25.49
N ILE A 152 -16.39 4.95 -25.02
CA ILE A 152 -15.80 4.88 -23.68
C ILE A 152 -14.69 5.93 -23.53
N GLY A 153 -13.84 6.08 -24.55
CA GLY A 153 -12.78 7.09 -24.56
C GLY A 153 -13.31 8.52 -24.50
N LEU A 154 -14.33 8.82 -25.31
CA LEU A 154 -14.98 10.14 -25.31
C LEU A 154 -15.67 10.43 -23.97
N GLU A 155 -16.41 9.47 -23.41
CA GLU A 155 -17.01 9.59 -22.08
C GLU A 155 -15.97 9.94 -21.02
N TYR A 156 -14.82 9.26 -21.04
CA TYR A 156 -13.74 9.55 -20.10
C TYR A 156 -13.12 10.93 -20.33
N ILE A 157 -12.85 11.32 -21.56
CA ILE A 157 -12.23 12.62 -21.88
C ILE A 157 -13.12 13.79 -21.44
N PHE A 158 -14.42 13.74 -21.76
CA PHE A 158 -15.33 14.85 -21.51
C PHE A 158 -15.95 14.82 -20.11
N ASN A 159 -16.33 13.66 -19.61
CA ASN A 159 -17.09 13.54 -18.36
C ASN A 159 -16.27 12.98 -17.18
N ARG A 160 -15.06 12.44 -17.45
CA ARG A 160 -14.25 11.76 -16.42
C ARG A 160 -15.02 10.67 -15.69
N SER A 161 -15.85 9.94 -16.40
CA SER A 161 -16.72 8.86 -15.91
C SER A 161 -16.61 7.60 -16.77
N GLY A 162 -17.36 6.57 -16.40
CA GLY A 162 -17.46 5.34 -17.16
C GLY A 162 -16.35 4.32 -16.87
N PRO A 163 -16.25 3.27 -17.71
CA PRO A 163 -15.37 2.12 -17.44
C PRO A 163 -13.89 2.45 -17.27
N MET A 164 -13.38 3.55 -17.82
CA MET A 164 -11.97 3.92 -17.67
C MET A 164 -11.62 4.50 -16.29
N THR A 165 -12.61 4.82 -15.47
CA THR A 165 -12.39 5.26 -14.07
C THR A 165 -12.31 4.08 -13.10
N MET A 166 -12.67 2.87 -13.56
CA MET A 166 -12.69 1.67 -12.73
C MET A 166 -11.31 1.07 -12.61
N GLY A 167 -11.01 0.45 -11.46
CA GLY A 167 -9.80 -0.35 -11.28
C GLY A 167 -9.83 -1.62 -12.15
N ALA A 168 -8.67 -2.05 -12.65
CA ALA A 168 -8.56 -3.21 -13.54
C ALA A 168 -8.98 -4.55 -12.92
N SER A 169 -9.16 -4.61 -11.61
CA SER A 169 -9.43 -5.84 -10.83
C SER A 169 -10.63 -5.72 -9.89
N GLN A 170 -11.67 -5.08 -10.34
CA GLN A 170 -12.94 -5.02 -9.59
C GLN A 170 -13.89 -6.13 -9.99
#